data_a5db6deb3d1e601cb66bd1fdece36f9b
#
_entry.id   a5db6deb3d1e601cb66bd1fdece36f9b
#
_cell.length_a   1.000
_cell.length_b   1.000
_cell.length_c   1.000
_cell.angle_alpha   90.00
_cell.angle_beta   90.00
_cell.angle_gamma   90.00
#
_symmetry.space_group_name_H-M   'P 1'
#
loop_
_entity.id
_entity.type
_entity.pdbx_description
1 polymer ?
#
loop_
_entity_poly.entity_id
_entity_poly.type
_entity_poly.pdbx_seq_one_letter_code
_entity_poly.pdbx_strand_id
1 'polypeptide(L)'
;ITVNTLSLGVDMAMFNNRLDLSFDWYNRRAKDFADFGASVPALLGANPPRRNTAETETKGFELTVGWKDRINDFSYGATFVLSDYIGKVVKYDNPTKLLNNVWYDGMTMGEIWGYETEGLFKDEAEVAATDQSYLYANWYPGDVHYKDLNGDGKINVGNNTVDDPGDRKVIGNNTPRFSFGLTLNAEWRGFDASVFLQGVGKRDYMFSSASNYFWGFAGNQEHSTYYTIHTDRWSEDNPDGYYPRAYFNTTKNQLPQTRYLQNASYMRIKNLQLGYTLPKTITDKIKFQRARLFINVENLATFTSLPDIIDPEIISPDAKIYPLRRTWGVGANITF
;
A
#
# COMPACT_ATOMS: atom_id res chain seq x y z
N ILE A 1 -22.00 -3.35 18.51
CA ILE A 1 -21.77 -3.21 17.05
C ILE A 1 -22.78 -4.09 16.35
N THR A 2 -23.55 -3.51 15.45
CA THR A 2 -24.48 -4.23 14.56
C THR A 2 -23.92 -4.18 13.14
N VAL A 3 -23.87 -5.34 12.47
CA VAL A 3 -23.36 -5.44 11.10
C VAL A 3 -24.46 -5.99 10.20
N ASN A 4 -24.81 -5.23 9.18
CA ASN A 4 -25.74 -5.63 8.13
C ASN A 4 -24.93 -5.78 6.82
N THR A 5 -25.06 -6.94 6.17
CA THR A 5 -24.41 -7.19 4.88
C THR A 5 -25.45 -7.62 3.85
N LEU A 6 -25.44 -6.96 2.71
CA LEU A 6 -26.11 -7.41 1.49
C LEU A 6 -25.03 -7.94 0.55
N SER A 7 -25.16 -9.20 0.13
CA SER A 7 -24.30 -9.82 -0.87
C SER A 7 -25.13 -10.33 -2.03
N LEU A 8 -24.60 -10.15 -3.24
CA LEU A 8 -25.15 -10.69 -4.48
C LEU A 8 -24.02 -11.40 -5.21
N GLY A 9 -24.18 -12.71 -5.42
CA GLY A 9 -23.17 -13.57 -6.03
C GLY A 9 -23.69 -14.31 -7.25
N VAL A 10 -22.78 -14.62 -8.15
CA VAL A 10 -23.04 -15.46 -9.34
C VAL A 10 -21.89 -16.43 -9.52
N ASP A 11 -22.19 -17.71 -9.56
CA ASP A 11 -21.26 -18.78 -9.90
C ASP A 11 -21.65 -19.41 -11.24
N MET A 12 -20.69 -19.58 -12.13
CA MET A 12 -20.88 -20.16 -13.46
C MET A 12 -19.77 -21.13 -13.80
N ALA A 13 -20.16 -22.27 -14.37
CA ALA A 13 -19.24 -23.21 -15.01
C ALA A 13 -19.63 -23.38 -16.47
N MET A 14 -18.70 -23.15 -17.40
CA MET A 14 -18.94 -23.15 -18.85
C MET A 14 -17.93 -23.99 -19.59
N PHE A 15 -18.21 -24.28 -20.88
CA PHE A 15 -17.32 -25.01 -21.77
C PHE A 15 -16.89 -26.37 -21.25
N ASN A 16 -17.84 -27.19 -20.74
CA ASN A 16 -17.57 -28.47 -20.12
C ASN A 16 -16.63 -28.37 -18.88
N ASN A 17 -16.91 -27.41 -18.01
CA ASN A 17 -16.12 -27.10 -16.81
C ASN A 17 -14.67 -26.69 -17.09
N ARG A 18 -14.39 -26.11 -18.29
CA ARG A 18 -13.09 -25.50 -18.54
C ARG A 18 -12.97 -24.09 -17.98
N LEU A 19 -14.06 -23.33 -17.99
CA LEU A 19 -14.18 -22.01 -17.40
C LEU A 19 -15.03 -22.10 -16.14
N ASP A 20 -14.46 -21.69 -15.03
CA ASP A 20 -15.12 -21.48 -13.75
C ASP A 20 -15.08 -19.97 -13.44
N LEU A 21 -16.23 -19.37 -13.11
CA LEU A 21 -16.34 -17.95 -12.76
C LEU A 21 -17.18 -17.82 -11.49
N SER A 22 -16.67 -17.08 -10.53
CA SER A 22 -17.40 -16.64 -9.34
C SER A 22 -17.27 -15.13 -9.21
N PHE A 23 -18.37 -14.44 -9.04
CA PHE A 23 -18.41 -13.00 -8.82
C PHE A 23 -19.35 -12.70 -7.69
N ASP A 24 -18.85 -11.98 -6.67
CA ASP A 24 -19.60 -11.48 -5.53
C ASP A 24 -19.48 -10.00 -5.42
N TRP A 25 -20.59 -9.31 -5.26
CA TRP A 25 -20.67 -7.92 -4.87
C TRP A 25 -21.30 -7.82 -3.48
N TYR A 26 -20.77 -6.93 -2.64
CA TYR A 26 -21.31 -6.74 -1.31
C TYR A 26 -21.38 -5.28 -0.89
N ASN A 27 -22.37 -4.99 -0.03
CA ASN A 27 -22.46 -3.74 0.75
C ASN A 27 -22.61 -4.12 2.23
N ARG A 28 -21.62 -3.76 3.02
CA ARG A 28 -21.55 -4.03 4.45
C ARG A 28 -21.65 -2.72 5.21
N ARG A 29 -22.67 -2.58 6.06
CA ARG A 29 -22.85 -1.43 6.94
C ARG A 29 -22.70 -1.88 8.39
N ALA A 30 -21.75 -1.27 9.09
CA ALA A 30 -21.48 -1.53 10.48
C ALA A 30 -21.83 -0.28 11.30
N LYS A 31 -22.64 -0.47 12.35
CA LYS A 31 -23.19 0.58 13.20
C LYS A 31 -22.83 0.37 14.65
N ASP A 32 -23.01 1.42 15.43
CA ASP A 32 -22.86 1.36 16.89
C ASP A 32 -21.44 0.98 17.33
N PHE A 33 -20.41 1.47 16.63
CA PHE A 33 -19.05 1.35 17.11
C PHE A 33 -18.84 2.21 18.35
N ALA A 34 -18.26 1.63 19.38
CA ALA A 34 -17.84 2.35 20.57
C ALA A 34 -16.53 3.10 20.29
N ASP A 35 -16.62 4.42 20.21
CA ASP A 35 -15.46 5.30 20.03
C ASP A 35 -15.53 6.50 20.99
N PHE A 36 -14.41 7.21 21.15
CA PHE A 36 -14.33 8.39 22.03
C PHE A 36 -15.00 9.63 21.43
N GLY A 37 -15.33 9.63 20.11
CA GLY A 37 -15.85 10.80 19.40
C GLY A 37 -14.79 11.91 19.27
N ALA A 38 -15.25 13.13 18.95
CA ALA A 38 -14.39 14.30 18.96
C ALA A 38 -13.96 14.67 20.38
N SER A 39 -12.81 15.33 20.48
CA SER A 39 -12.26 15.76 21.77
C SER A 39 -13.24 16.62 22.56
N VAL A 40 -13.44 16.30 23.81
CA VAL A 40 -14.19 17.17 24.76
C VAL A 40 -13.25 18.25 25.31
N PRO A 41 -13.79 19.42 25.71
CA PRO A 41 -12.96 20.47 26.31
C PRO A 41 -12.16 19.98 27.49
N ALA A 42 -10.89 20.40 27.60
CA ALA A 42 -9.96 20.02 28.68
C ALA A 42 -10.50 20.35 30.09
N LEU A 43 -11.44 21.28 30.20
CA LEU A 43 -12.15 21.63 31.44
C LEU A 43 -12.90 20.44 32.07
N LEU A 44 -13.21 19.40 31.31
CA LEU A 44 -13.86 18.20 31.85
C LEU A 44 -12.98 17.45 32.85
N GLY A 45 -11.67 17.60 32.80
CA GLY A 45 -10.72 16.97 33.73
C GLY A 45 -10.67 15.44 33.69
N ALA A 46 -11.37 14.81 32.73
CA ALA A 46 -11.46 13.36 32.55
C ALA A 46 -11.51 12.99 31.06
N ASN A 47 -11.06 11.79 30.75
CA ASN A 47 -11.22 11.25 29.39
C ASN A 47 -12.71 11.03 29.08
N PRO A 48 -13.19 11.39 27.87
CA PRO A 48 -14.58 11.14 27.50
C PRO A 48 -14.91 9.64 27.52
N PRO A 49 -16.11 9.25 27.96
CA PRO A 49 -16.52 7.86 27.84
C PRO A 49 -16.69 7.47 26.36
N ARG A 50 -16.41 6.21 26.05
CA ARG A 50 -16.75 5.68 24.73
C ARG A 50 -18.26 5.69 24.50
N ARG A 51 -18.66 6.10 23.30
CA ARG A 51 -20.05 6.14 22.88
C ARG A 51 -20.23 5.33 21.60
N ASN A 52 -21.41 4.76 21.40
CA ASN A 52 -21.77 4.04 20.19
C ASN A 52 -22.19 5.03 19.09
N THR A 53 -21.27 5.78 18.54
CA THR A 53 -21.54 6.90 17.63
C THR A 53 -21.05 6.71 16.22
N ALA A 54 -20.13 5.78 15.98
CA ALA A 54 -19.52 5.61 14.67
C ALA A 54 -20.30 4.60 13.81
N GLU A 55 -20.44 4.93 12.53
CA GLU A 55 -21.05 4.09 11.51
C GLU A 55 -20.19 4.10 10.25
N THR A 56 -19.99 2.94 9.65
CA THR A 56 -19.19 2.79 8.44
C THR A 56 -19.91 1.97 7.38
N GLU A 57 -19.67 2.27 6.12
CA GLU A 57 -20.15 1.51 4.98
C GLU A 57 -18.97 1.04 4.13
N THR A 58 -18.94 -0.25 3.78
CA THR A 58 -17.94 -0.82 2.89
C THR A 58 -18.65 -1.46 1.71
N LYS A 59 -18.30 -1.02 0.50
CA LYS A 59 -18.77 -1.60 -0.76
C LYS A 59 -17.58 -2.22 -1.48
N GLY A 60 -17.76 -3.45 -1.96
CA GLY A 60 -16.69 -4.15 -2.64
C GLY A 60 -17.20 -5.25 -3.56
N PHE A 61 -16.26 -5.85 -4.25
CA PHE A 61 -16.50 -7.03 -5.06
C PHE A 61 -15.32 -8.01 -4.97
N GLU A 62 -15.62 -9.26 -5.24
CA GLU A 62 -14.65 -10.34 -5.38
C GLU A 62 -14.93 -11.07 -6.69
N LEU A 63 -13.89 -11.34 -7.46
CA LEU A 63 -13.94 -12.03 -8.75
C LEU A 63 -12.92 -13.16 -8.74
N THR A 64 -13.38 -14.35 -9.10
CA THR A 64 -12.52 -15.49 -9.41
C THR A 64 -12.81 -15.98 -10.82
N VAL A 65 -11.76 -16.12 -11.64
CA VAL A 65 -11.86 -16.69 -12.98
C VAL A 65 -10.85 -17.80 -13.11
N GLY A 66 -11.32 -19.02 -13.32
CA GLY A 66 -10.52 -20.20 -13.53
C GLY A 66 -10.66 -20.70 -14.97
N TRP A 67 -9.55 -21.00 -15.62
CA TRP A 67 -9.53 -21.71 -16.89
C TRP A 67 -8.63 -22.92 -16.79
N LYS A 68 -9.10 -24.08 -17.27
CA LYS A 68 -8.30 -25.31 -17.38
C LYS A 68 -8.63 -26.02 -18.68
N ASP A 69 -7.60 -26.47 -19.38
CA ASP A 69 -7.77 -27.23 -20.60
C ASP A 69 -6.61 -28.19 -20.83
N ARG A 70 -6.78 -29.07 -21.81
CA ARG A 70 -5.78 -30.05 -22.21
C ARG A 70 -5.74 -30.18 -23.73
N ILE A 71 -4.54 -30.07 -24.27
CA ILE A 71 -4.26 -30.25 -25.70
C ILE A 71 -3.26 -31.41 -25.82
N ASN A 72 -3.73 -32.58 -26.23
CA ASN A 72 -2.92 -33.81 -26.27
C ASN A 72 -2.27 -34.12 -24.91
N ASP A 73 -0.93 -34.09 -24.84
CA ASP A 73 -0.14 -34.35 -23.63
C ASP A 73 0.08 -33.11 -22.77
N PHE A 74 -0.35 -31.94 -23.24
CA PHE A 74 -0.17 -30.67 -22.53
C PHE A 74 -1.44 -30.28 -21.80
N SER A 75 -1.39 -30.24 -20.47
CA SER A 75 -2.45 -29.73 -19.59
C SER A 75 -2.02 -28.37 -19.06
N TYR A 76 -2.94 -27.40 -19.03
CA TYR A 76 -2.66 -26.07 -18.49
C TYR A 76 -3.88 -25.51 -17.77
N GLY A 77 -3.62 -24.60 -16.85
CA GLY A 77 -4.64 -23.89 -16.12
C GLY A 77 -4.17 -22.52 -15.66
N ALA A 78 -5.11 -21.62 -15.54
CA ALA A 78 -4.91 -20.30 -14.97
C ALA A 78 -6.07 -19.98 -14.03
N THR A 79 -5.78 -19.50 -12.84
CA THR A 79 -6.79 -18.98 -11.91
C THR A 79 -6.42 -17.56 -11.53
N PHE A 80 -7.29 -16.62 -11.84
CA PHE A 80 -7.16 -15.22 -11.48
C PHE A 80 -8.18 -14.88 -10.40
N VAL A 81 -7.73 -14.21 -9.35
CA VAL A 81 -8.57 -13.65 -8.30
C VAL A 81 -8.35 -12.15 -8.22
N LEU A 82 -9.42 -11.38 -8.07
CA LEU A 82 -9.37 -9.93 -7.93
C LEU A 82 -10.40 -9.51 -6.90
N SER A 83 -9.97 -8.70 -5.94
CA SER A 83 -10.88 -8.07 -4.98
C SER A 83 -10.61 -6.59 -4.86
N ASP A 84 -11.68 -5.84 -4.63
CA ASP A 84 -11.58 -4.41 -4.37
C ASP A 84 -12.70 -3.95 -3.45
N TYR A 85 -12.40 -2.96 -2.60
CA TYR A 85 -13.40 -2.34 -1.75
C TYR A 85 -13.10 -0.88 -1.46
N ILE A 86 -14.16 -0.14 -1.14
CA ILE A 86 -14.09 1.23 -0.62
C ILE A 86 -14.88 1.26 0.69
N GLY A 87 -14.19 1.67 1.76
CA GLY A 87 -14.81 1.98 3.03
C GLY A 87 -15.08 3.48 3.16
N LYS A 88 -16.26 3.84 3.68
CA LYS A 88 -16.63 5.21 4.02
C LYS A 88 -17.11 5.31 5.46
N VAL A 89 -16.79 6.40 6.10
CA VAL A 89 -17.38 6.80 7.38
C VAL A 89 -18.74 7.44 7.09
N VAL A 90 -19.81 6.81 7.54
CA VAL A 90 -21.18 7.33 7.34
C VAL A 90 -21.55 8.30 8.43
N LYS A 91 -21.12 7.99 9.66
CA LYS A 91 -21.38 8.82 10.83
C LYS A 91 -20.22 8.74 11.82
N TYR A 92 -19.82 9.87 12.34
CA TYR A 92 -18.83 10.00 13.41
C TYR A 92 -19.08 11.25 14.24
N ASP A 93 -18.77 11.21 15.52
CA ASP A 93 -18.97 12.37 16.42
C ASP A 93 -17.83 13.39 16.27
N ASN A 94 -17.80 14.04 15.11
CA ASN A 94 -16.89 15.13 14.75
C ASN A 94 -17.68 16.20 13.96
N PRO A 95 -18.52 16.99 14.63
CA PRO A 95 -19.46 17.89 13.97
C PRO A 95 -18.79 19.00 13.17
N THR A 96 -17.59 19.42 13.55
CA THR A 96 -16.79 20.44 12.85
C THR A 96 -15.90 19.85 11.77
N LYS A 97 -15.91 18.52 11.59
CA LYS A 97 -15.06 17.79 10.66
C LYS A 97 -13.58 18.16 10.78
N LEU A 98 -13.07 18.21 12.01
CA LEU A 98 -11.66 18.45 12.29
C LEU A 98 -10.77 17.37 11.63
N LEU A 99 -9.63 17.78 11.10
CA LEU A 99 -8.64 16.93 10.41
C LEU A 99 -7.52 16.42 11.33
N ASN A 100 -7.74 16.30 12.63
CA ASN A 100 -6.75 15.91 13.64
C ASN A 100 -6.64 14.39 13.81
N ASN A 101 -6.41 13.63 12.73
CA ASN A 101 -6.34 12.16 12.74
C ASN A 101 -7.60 11.48 13.31
N VAL A 102 -8.76 12.12 13.19
CA VAL A 102 -10.06 11.59 13.57
C VAL A 102 -10.97 11.47 12.35
N TRP A 103 -11.91 10.55 12.41
CA TRP A 103 -12.88 10.38 11.34
C TRP A 103 -13.86 11.56 11.30
N TYR A 104 -14.47 11.73 10.14
CA TYR A 104 -15.56 12.68 9.92
C TYR A 104 -16.58 12.08 8.94
N ASP A 105 -17.80 12.60 8.98
CA ASP A 105 -18.88 12.15 8.10
C ASP A 105 -18.53 12.36 6.64
N GLY A 106 -18.60 11.29 5.85
CA GLY A 106 -18.26 11.27 4.44
C GLY A 106 -16.79 10.92 4.11
N MET A 107 -15.93 10.79 5.11
CA MET A 107 -14.53 10.41 4.93
C MET A 107 -14.41 9.08 4.19
N THR A 108 -13.55 9.02 3.18
CA THR A 108 -13.12 7.74 2.60
C THR A 108 -11.99 7.18 3.45
N MET A 109 -12.16 5.95 3.94
CA MET A 109 -11.13 5.33 4.78
C MET A 109 -9.79 5.27 4.06
N GLY A 110 -8.73 5.61 4.78
CA GLY A 110 -7.37 5.60 4.25
C GLY A 110 -6.97 6.83 3.44
N GLU A 111 -7.82 7.87 3.31
CA GLU A 111 -7.42 9.11 2.65
C GLU A 111 -6.27 9.79 3.38
N ILE A 112 -5.37 10.37 2.58
CA ILE A 112 -4.19 11.09 3.05
C ILE A 112 -4.37 12.56 2.74
N TRP A 113 -4.52 13.37 3.79
CA TRP A 113 -4.51 14.82 3.68
C TRP A 113 -3.08 15.35 3.66
N GLY A 114 -2.78 16.24 2.74
CA GLY A 114 -1.45 16.81 2.61
C GLY A 114 -1.41 18.01 1.68
N TYR A 115 -0.21 18.57 1.55
CA TYR A 115 0.07 19.72 0.71
C TYR A 115 0.40 19.30 -0.72
N GLU A 116 0.02 20.12 -1.67
CA GLU A 116 0.59 20.08 -3.02
C GLU A 116 1.93 20.80 -3.01
N THR A 117 2.90 20.33 -3.81
CA THR A 117 4.23 20.93 -3.88
C THR A 117 4.53 21.44 -5.29
N GLU A 118 5.24 22.56 -5.39
CA GLU A 118 5.78 23.10 -6.64
C GLU A 118 7.22 22.62 -6.91
N GLY A 119 7.81 21.87 -5.97
CA GLY A 119 9.16 21.35 -6.04
C GLY A 119 9.97 21.67 -4.78
N LEU A 120 11.24 21.96 -4.97
CA LEU A 120 12.12 22.52 -3.96
C LEU A 120 12.39 23.99 -4.32
N PHE A 121 12.55 24.85 -3.32
CA PHE A 121 12.96 26.23 -3.56
C PHE A 121 14.30 26.26 -4.30
N LYS A 122 14.37 27.01 -5.38
CA LYS A 122 15.57 27.13 -6.22
C LYS A 122 16.56 28.13 -5.65
N ASP A 123 16.04 29.25 -5.15
CA ASP A 123 16.85 30.36 -4.67
C ASP A 123 16.16 31.16 -3.55
N GLU A 124 16.87 32.13 -3.00
CA GLU A 124 16.39 33.01 -1.93
C GLU A 124 15.24 33.94 -2.40
N ALA A 125 15.11 34.20 -3.70
CA ALA A 125 14.02 35.01 -4.24
C ALA A 125 12.69 34.25 -4.18
N GLU A 126 12.68 32.97 -4.54
CA GLU A 126 11.49 32.11 -4.38
C GLU A 126 11.11 31.97 -2.89
N VAL A 127 12.10 31.79 -2.00
CA VAL A 127 11.86 31.73 -0.55
C VAL A 127 11.21 33.02 -0.05
N ALA A 128 11.73 34.17 -0.45
CA ALA A 128 11.22 35.48 -0.04
C ALA A 128 9.82 35.79 -0.60
N ALA A 129 9.46 35.20 -1.75
CA ALA A 129 8.16 35.38 -2.39
C ALA A 129 7.05 34.50 -1.80
N THR A 130 7.39 33.49 -0.97
CA THR A 130 6.43 32.50 -0.46
C THR A 130 6.35 32.55 1.06
N ASP A 131 5.18 32.85 1.61
CA ASP A 131 4.97 32.82 3.06
C ASP A 131 4.47 31.44 3.52
N GLN A 132 5.40 30.58 3.93
CA GLN A 132 5.10 29.31 4.63
C GLN A 132 5.61 29.30 6.08
N SER A 133 5.71 30.49 6.67
CA SER A 133 6.18 30.71 8.05
C SER A 133 5.31 30.04 9.11
N TYR A 134 4.02 29.81 8.82
CA TYR A 134 3.11 29.05 9.69
C TYR A 134 3.57 27.61 9.91
N LEU A 135 4.13 26.97 8.88
CA LEU A 135 4.57 25.58 8.96
C LEU A 135 5.91 25.45 9.69
N TYR A 136 6.84 26.39 9.41
CA TYR A 136 8.14 26.48 10.04
C TYR A 136 8.73 27.88 9.88
N ALA A 137 9.48 28.34 10.88
CA ALA A 137 9.94 29.74 10.93
C ALA A 137 10.96 30.12 9.83
N ASN A 138 11.81 29.18 9.42
CA ASN A 138 12.90 29.48 8.49
C ASN A 138 12.92 28.51 7.32
N TRP A 139 13.01 29.03 6.11
CA TRP A 139 13.08 28.29 4.85
C TRP A 139 14.30 28.73 4.05
N TYR A 140 14.83 27.84 3.22
CA TYR A 140 16.05 28.07 2.44
C TYR A 140 15.95 27.35 1.08
N PRO A 141 16.79 27.73 0.09
CA PRO A 141 16.91 26.95 -1.14
C PRO A 141 17.14 25.46 -0.88
N GLY A 142 16.44 24.60 -1.60
CA GLY A 142 16.44 23.16 -1.41
C GLY A 142 15.44 22.63 -0.39
N ASP A 143 14.70 23.48 0.31
CA ASP A 143 13.53 23.08 1.09
C ASP A 143 12.31 22.89 0.19
N VAL A 144 11.31 22.17 0.70
CA VAL A 144 10.07 21.94 -0.03
C VAL A 144 9.29 23.24 -0.21
N HIS A 145 8.95 23.55 -1.46
CA HIS A 145 8.10 24.65 -1.85
C HIS A 145 6.65 24.15 -1.93
N TYR A 146 5.83 24.50 -0.95
CA TYR A 146 4.41 24.17 -0.91
C TYR A 146 3.59 25.17 -1.72
N LYS A 147 2.52 24.68 -2.31
CA LYS A 147 1.63 25.47 -3.16
C LYS A 147 0.53 26.13 -2.35
N ASP A 148 0.31 27.42 -2.55
CA ASP A 148 -0.86 28.14 -2.07
C ASP A 148 -2.09 27.70 -2.89
N LEU A 149 -3.00 26.93 -2.25
CA LEU A 149 -4.19 26.38 -2.91
C LEU A 149 -5.40 27.30 -2.82
N ASN A 150 -5.48 28.12 -1.77
CA ASN A 150 -6.61 29.00 -1.55
C ASN A 150 -6.37 30.44 -2.07
N GLY A 151 -5.11 30.78 -2.41
CA GLY A 151 -4.72 32.07 -3.00
C GLY A 151 -4.68 33.21 -1.99
N ASP A 152 -4.48 32.93 -0.70
CA ASP A 152 -4.41 33.96 0.35
C ASP A 152 -3.00 34.50 0.58
N GLY A 153 -2.00 33.97 -0.13
CA GLY A 153 -0.58 34.34 -0.06
C GLY A 153 0.17 33.73 1.11
N LYS A 154 -0.41 32.75 1.82
CA LYS A 154 0.20 32.08 2.97
C LYS A 154 -0.08 30.59 2.94
N ILE A 155 0.92 29.79 3.26
CA ILE A 155 0.75 28.34 3.37
C ILE A 155 0.42 27.97 4.81
N ASN A 156 -0.81 27.46 5.05
CA ASN A 156 -1.29 27.17 6.39
C ASN A 156 -2.30 26.00 6.41
N VAL A 157 -2.90 25.75 7.57
CA VAL A 157 -3.89 24.66 7.76
C VAL A 157 -5.33 25.19 7.80
N GLY A 158 -5.56 26.48 7.62
CA GLY A 158 -6.86 27.13 7.82
C GLY A 158 -7.40 26.85 9.24
N ASN A 159 -8.70 26.58 9.35
CA ASN A 159 -9.30 26.14 10.60
C ASN A 159 -9.09 24.65 10.90
N ASN A 160 -8.29 23.97 10.10
CA ASN A 160 -7.99 22.53 10.21
C ASN A 160 -9.25 21.66 10.13
N THR A 161 -10.21 22.04 9.29
CA THR A 161 -11.44 21.30 9.03
C THR A 161 -11.56 20.93 7.56
N VAL A 162 -12.49 20.03 7.22
CA VAL A 162 -12.77 19.68 5.81
C VAL A 162 -13.25 20.89 5.00
N ASP A 163 -14.02 21.76 5.63
CA ASP A 163 -14.63 22.94 4.97
C ASP A 163 -13.63 24.11 4.85
N ASP A 164 -12.58 24.12 5.68
CA ASP A 164 -11.48 25.08 5.64
C ASP A 164 -10.16 24.37 6.01
N PRO A 165 -9.57 23.63 5.05
CA PRO A 165 -8.33 22.87 5.26
C PRO A 165 -7.07 23.72 5.05
N GLY A 166 -7.18 25.02 4.75
CA GLY A 166 -6.08 25.85 4.27
C GLY A 166 -5.56 25.33 2.93
N ASP A 167 -4.26 25.11 2.83
CA ASP A 167 -3.58 24.67 1.60
C ASP A 167 -3.44 23.14 1.50
N ARG A 168 -4.24 22.40 2.27
CA ARG A 168 -4.26 20.95 2.20
C ARG A 168 -5.44 20.44 1.40
N LYS A 169 -5.23 19.28 0.76
CA LYS A 169 -6.26 18.49 0.09
C LYS A 169 -6.02 17.00 0.29
N VAL A 170 -6.96 16.16 -0.10
CA VAL A 170 -6.71 14.73 -0.19
C VAL A 170 -5.75 14.48 -1.35
N ILE A 171 -4.52 14.05 -1.03
CA ILE A 171 -3.46 13.80 -2.00
C ILE A 171 -3.34 12.33 -2.41
N GLY A 172 -3.91 11.41 -1.64
CA GLY A 172 -3.87 9.98 -1.91
C GLY A 172 -4.72 9.16 -0.97
N ASN A 173 -4.63 7.84 -1.10
CA ASN A 173 -5.30 6.89 -0.22
C ASN A 173 -4.42 5.67 0.05
N ASN A 174 -4.24 5.31 1.33
CA ASN A 174 -3.36 4.21 1.74
C ASN A 174 -4.05 2.84 1.76
N THR A 175 -5.35 2.77 1.51
CA THR A 175 -6.07 1.50 1.41
C THR A 175 -5.61 0.75 0.16
N PRO A 176 -5.18 -0.52 0.29
CA PRO A 176 -4.88 -1.34 -0.89
C PRO A 176 -6.13 -1.54 -1.75
N ARG A 177 -6.02 -1.22 -3.04
CA ARG A 177 -7.08 -1.36 -4.03
C ARG A 177 -6.66 -2.36 -5.11
N PHE A 178 -7.63 -3.07 -5.65
CA PHE A 178 -7.40 -4.07 -6.69
C PHE A 178 -6.35 -5.11 -6.26
N SER A 179 -6.60 -5.75 -5.10
CA SER A 179 -5.78 -6.88 -4.65
C SER A 179 -6.01 -8.07 -5.56
N PHE A 180 -4.95 -8.63 -6.12
CA PHE A 180 -5.05 -9.71 -7.09
C PHE A 180 -4.08 -10.85 -6.83
N GLY A 181 -4.47 -12.03 -7.30
CA GLY A 181 -3.64 -13.22 -7.38
C GLY A 181 -3.81 -13.91 -8.73
N LEU A 182 -2.73 -14.44 -9.27
CA LEU A 182 -2.75 -15.25 -10.50
C LEU A 182 -1.94 -16.51 -10.28
N THR A 183 -2.60 -17.66 -10.39
CA THR A 183 -1.97 -18.99 -10.40
C THR A 183 -1.95 -19.52 -11.81
N LEU A 184 -0.78 -19.90 -12.29
CA LEU A 184 -0.59 -20.56 -13.57
C LEU A 184 -0.04 -21.96 -13.32
N ASN A 185 -0.60 -22.97 -13.96
CA ASN A 185 -0.14 -24.36 -13.89
C ASN A 185 0.00 -24.93 -15.30
N ALA A 186 1.03 -25.75 -15.51
CA ALA A 186 1.23 -26.44 -16.75
C ALA A 186 1.87 -27.82 -16.51
N GLU A 187 1.44 -28.82 -17.26
CA GLU A 187 2.01 -30.17 -17.23
C GLU A 187 2.23 -30.67 -18.65
N TRP A 188 3.40 -31.23 -18.90
CA TRP A 188 3.75 -31.80 -20.19
C TRP A 188 4.79 -32.92 -20.06
N ARG A 189 4.41 -34.14 -20.45
CA ARG A 189 5.31 -35.31 -20.54
C ARG A 189 6.20 -35.52 -19.31
N GLY A 190 5.61 -35.42 -18.13
CA GLY A 190 6.31 -35.57 -16.84
C GLY A 190 6.87 -34.28 -16.26
N PHE A 191 7.02 -33.21 -17.04
CA PHE A 191 7.31 -31.88 -16.52
C PHE A 191 6.05 -31.24 -15.95
N ASP A 192 6.18 -30.56 -14.84
CA ASP A 192 5.15 -29.70 -14.26
C ASP A 192 5.72 -28.36 -13.83
N ALA A 193 4.94 -27.32 -14.00
CA ALA A 193 5.27 -25.97 -13.59
C ALA A 193 4.08 -25.33 -12.89
N SER A 194 4.32 -24.61 -11.81
CA SER A 194 3.34 -23.79 -11.13
C SER A 194 3.95 -22.43 -10.77
N VAL A 195 3.23 -21.35 -11.05
CA VAL A 195 3.61 -19.98 -10.71
C VAL A 195 2.47 -19.32 -10.00
N PHE A 196 2.74 -18.68 -8.85
CA PHE A 196 1.79 -17.83 -8.15
C PHE A 196 2.31 -16.40 -8.08
N LEU A 197 1.51 -15.49 -8.62
CA LEU A 197 1.73 -14.05 -8.56
C LEU A 197 0.69 -13.43 -7.64
N GLN A 198 1.11 -12.43 -6.87
CA GLN A 198 0.26 -11.65 -5.97
C GLN A 198 0.60 -10.18 -6.10
N GLY A 199 -0.39 -9.32 -5.96
CA GLY A 199 -0.13 -7.89 -5.98
C GLY A 199 -1.30 -7.02 -5.54
N VAL A 200 -1.02 -5.72 -5.53
CA VAL A 200 -1.96 -4.63 -5.26
C VAL A 200 -1.86 -3.63 -6.40
N GLY A 201 -2.97 -3.37 -7.09
CA GLY A 201 -2.99 -2.53 -8.28
C GLY A 201 -2.86 -1.04 -7.99
N LYS A 202 -3.33 -0.58 -6.82
CA LYS A 202 -3.19 0.83 -6.39
C LYS A 202 -3.11 0.93 -4.88
N ARG A 203 -2.13 1.68 -4.40
CA ARG A 203 -1.98 2.09 -3.02
C ARG A 203 -1.05 3.30 -2.96
N ASP A 204 -1.51 4.39 -2.35
CA ASP A 204 -0.64 5.51 -2.05
C ASP A 204 -0.11 5.36 -0.62
N TYR A 205 1.12 5.79 -0.37
CA TYR A 205 1.71 5.70 0.94
C TYR A 205 2.59 6.90 1.26
N MET A 206 2.39 7.47 2.42
CA MET A 206 3.24 8.55 2.95
C MET A 206 3.97 8.07 4.18
N PHE A 207 5.30 8.07 4.12
CA PHE A 207 6.13 7.71 5.26
C PHE A 207 6.08 8.79 6.34
N SER A 208 6.04 8.36 7.59
CA SER A 208 6.09 9.29 8.72
C SER A 208 7.43 10.03 8.76
N SER A 209 7.46 11.19 9.40
CA SER A 209 8.69 11.95 9.64
C SER A 209 9.73 11.17 10.48
N ALA A 210 9.30 10.13 11.21
CA ALA A 210 10.18 9.25 11.97
C ALA A 210 10.84 8.15 11.11
N SER A 211 10.51 8.04 9.81
CA SER A 211 11.09 7.03 8.93
C SER A 211 12.50 7.41 8.49
N ASN A 212 13.50 6.97 9.23
CA ASN A 212 14.91 7.19 8.89
C ASN A 212 15.34 6.46 7.62
N TYR A 213 14.69 5.32 7.31
CA TYR A 213 14.95 4.59 6.07
C TYR A 213 14.52 5.36 4.83
N PHE A 214 13.44 6.13 4.93
CA PHE A 214 12.97 6.96 3.83
C PHE A 214 13.64 8.33 3.80
N TRP A 215 13.76 9.01 4.98
CA TRP A 215 14.21 10.40 5.05
C TRP A 215 15.70 10.57 5.30
N GLY A 216 16.39 9.55 5.79
CA GLY A 216 17.81 9.63 6.10
C GLY A 216 18.13 10.69 7.15
N PHE A 217 19.02 11.60 6.82
CA PHE A 217 19.47 12.69 7.72
C PHE A 217 18.39 13.63 8.23
N ALA A 218 17.31 13.75 7.49
CA ALA A 218 16.23 14.68 7.84
C ALA A 218 15.38 14.17 9.01
N GLY A 219 15.66 12.98 9.52
CA GLY A 219 14.89 12.37 10.59
C GLY A 219 15.29 12.82 11.99
N ASN A 220 15.50 11.86 12.87
CA ASN A 220 15.84 12.04 14.26
C ASN A 220 17.37 12.01 14.45
N GLN A 221 17.89 12.84 15.36
CA GLN A 221 19.29 12.93 15.73
C GLN A 221 19.95 11.58 16.04
N GLU A 222 19.24 10.68 16.71
CA GLU A 222 19.75 9.39 17.19
C GLU A 222 19.82 8.32 16.09
N HIS A 223 19.15 8.53 14.95
CA HIS A 223 18.98 7.54 13.91
C HIS A 223 19.36 8.06 12.52
N SER A 224 20.21 9.07 12.43
CA SER A 224 20.66 9.67 11.18
C SER A 224 21.53 8.69 10.38
N THR A 225 20.92 7.67 9.80
CA THR A 225 21.58 6.73 8.91
C THR A 225 21.44 7.19 7.47
N TYR A 226 22.56 7.17 6.74
CA TYR A 226 22.63 7.58 5.34
C TYR A 226 22.75 6.34 4.46
N TYR A 227 21.73 6.12 3.64
CA TYR A 227 21.73 5.05 2.64
C TYR A 227 22.07 5.61 1.26
N THR A 228 22.43 4.77 0.33
CA THR A 228 22.73 5.15 -1.06
C THR A 228 21.57 5.88 -1.75
N ILE A 229 20.33 5.57 -1.40
CA ILE A 229 19.16 6.27 -1.95
C ILE A 229 19.14 7.76 -1.59
N HIS A 230 19.76 8.16 -0.46
CA HIS A 230 19.81 9.56 0.01
C HIS A 230 20.94 10.38 -0.65
N THR A 231 21.76 9.77 -1.52
CA THR A 231 22.78 10.51 -2.28
C THR A 231 22.16 11.47 -3.28
N ASP A 232 20.96 11.14 -3.78
CA ASP A 232 20.16 12.02 -4.65
C ASP A 232 19.38 13.03 -3.81
N ARG A 233 20.08 13.86 -3.08
CA ARG A 233 19.54 14.97 -2.30
C ARG A 233 19.93 16.31 -2.90
N TRP A 234 19.14 17.31 -2.58
CA TRP A 234 19.47 18.69 -2.95
C TRP A 234 20.82 19.11 -2.35
N SER A 235 21.62 19.74 -3.17
CA SER A 235 22.82 20.49 -2.80
C SER A 235 23.05 21.57 -3.87
N GLU A 236 23.99 22.49 -3.63
CA GLU A 236 24.36 23.53 -4.63
C GLU A 236 24.86 22.87 -5.94
N ASP A 237 25.50 21.71 -5.84
CA ASP A 237 25.97 20.91 -7.00
C ASP A 237 24.90 19.99 -7.60
N ASN A 238 23.78 19.77 -6.90
CA ASN A 238 22.65 18.94 -7.33
C ASN A 238 21.30 19.61 -6.98
N PRO A 239 20.94 20.71 -7.62
CA PRO A 239 19.74 21.48 -7.32
C PRO A 239 18.42 20.74 -7.64
N ASP A 240 18.47 19.74 -8.49
CA ASP A 240 17.32 18.92 -8.90
C ASP A 240 17.18 17.61 -8.10
N GLY A 241 17.95 17.45 -7.02
CA GLY A 241 17.93 16.26 -6.18
C GLY A 241 16.54 15.87 -5.72
N TYR A 242 16.28 14.54 -5.66
CA TYR A 242 14.96 14.03 -5.25
C TYR A 242 14.63 14.42 -3.81
N TYR A 243 15.57 14.14 -2.86
CA TYR A 243 15.38 14.51 -1.44
C TYR A 243 15.68 16.00 -1.21
N PRO A 244 15.03 16.61 -0.21
CA PRO A 244 15.25 18.02 0.09
C PRO A 244 16.62 18.26 0.72
N ARG A 245 16.93 19.52 0.95
CA ARG A 245 18.11 19.94 1.72
C ARG A 245 18.20 19.16 3.03
N ALA A 246 19.37 18.61 3.30
CA ALA A 246 19.61 17.83 4.51
C ALA A 246 19.73 18.74 5.74
N TYR A 247 19.02 18.40 6.80
CA TYR A 247 19.07 19.05 8.09
C TYR A 247 19.29 18.04 9.20
N PHE A 248 19.83 18.53 10.28
CA PHE A 248 19.96 17.77 11.49
C PHE A 248 18.77 18.05 12.41
N ASN A 249 18.02 17.02 12.78
CA ASN A 249 16.95 17.10 13.76
C ASN A 249 15.80 18.08 13.42
N THR A 250 15.27 18.01 12.21
CA THR A 250 14.07 18.77 11.82
C THR A 250 13.15 17.96 10.92
N THR A 251 11.86 18.21 11.01
CA THR A 251 10.81 17.53 10.21
C THR A 251 10.12 18.47 9.22
N LYS A 252 10.64 19.69 9.02
CA LYS A 252 9.97 20.74 8.22
C LYS A 252 9.65 20.31 6.78
N ASN A 253 10.51 19.50 6.16
CA ASN A 253 10.34 19.02 4.80
C ASN A 253 9.55 17.70 4.72
N GLN A 254 9.06 17.16 5.85
CA GLN A 254 8.50 15.81 5.97
C GLN A 254 6.99 15.78 6.21
N LEU A 255 6.33 16.92 6.05
CA LEU A 255 4.86 16.96 6.11
C LEU A 255 4.25 16.11 4.99
N PRO A 256 3.06 15.54 5.18
CA PRO A 256 2.34 14.85 4.10
C PRO A 256 2.21 15.76 2.88
N GLN A 257 2.67 15.27 1.72
CA GLN A 257 2.80 16.09 0.52
C GLN A 257 2.91 15.27 -0.76
N THR A 258 2.63 15.88 -1.90
CA THR A 258 2.60 15.19 -3.20
C THR A 258 3.97 14.74 -3.69
N ARG A 259 5.07 15.49 -3.40
CA ARG A 259 6.42 15.13 -3.87
C ARG A 259 6.91 13.80 -3.32
N TYR A 260 6.63 13.52 -2.05
CA TYR A 260 7.12 12.31 -1.35
C TYR A 260 6.04 11.29 -1.09
N LEU A 261 4.83 11.51 -1.61
CA LEU A 261 3.79 10.48 -1.65
C LEU A 261 4.25 9.33 -2.56
N GLN A 262 4.34 8.13 -2.02
CA GLN A 262 4.84 6.97 -2.73
C GLN A 262 3.70 6.17 -3.35
N ASN A 263 3.93 5.64 -4.54
CA ASN A 263 3.07 4.61 -5.12
C ASN A 263 3.52 3.24 -4.60
N ALA A 264 2.77 2.67 -3.67
CA ALA A 264 3.02 1.38 -3.05
C ALA A 264 2.28 0.22 -3.75
N SER A 265 1.88 0.38 -5.00
CA SER A 265 1.41 -0.73 -5.83
C SER A 265 2.55 -1.69 -6.13
N TYR A 266 2.24 -2.98 -6.26
CA TYR A 266 3.26 -3.97 -6.55
C TYR A 266 2.67 -5.23 -7.18
N MET A 267 3.55 -6.01 -7.81
CA MET A 267 3.34 -7.39 -8.20
C MET A 267 4.54 -8.21 -7.78
N ARG A 268 4.31 -9.38 -7.18
CA ARG A 268 5.37 -10.30 -6.73
C ARG A 268 5.14 -11.69 -7.26
N ILE A 269 6.21 -12.31 -7.77
CA ILE A 269 6.25 -13.75 -8.01
C ILE A 269 6.49 -14.41 -6.65
N LYS A 270 5.38 -14.82 -6.00
CA LYS A 270 5.41 -15.37 -4.64
C LYS A 270 5.93 -16.77 -4.58
N ASN A 271 5.57 -17.59 -5.56
CA ASN A 271 6.01 -18.98 -5.64
C ASN A 271 6.21 -19.38 -7.10
N LEU A 272 7.32 -20.05 -7.35
CA LEU A 272 7.61 -20.74 -8.61
C LEU A 272 8.06 -22.15 -8.27
N GLN A 273 7.36 -23.14 -8.80
CA GLN A 273 7.74 -24.55 -8.68
C GLN A 273 7.90 -25.14 -10.07
N LEU A 274 9.00 -25.88 -10.29
CA LEU A 274 9.25 -26.67 -11.48
C LEU A 274 9.55 -28.09 -11.04
N GLY A 275 8.85 -29.05 -11.59
CA GLY A 275 8.99 -30.46 -11.27
C GLY A 275 9.16 -31.35 -12.49
N TYR A 276 9.73 -32.52 -12.26
CA TYR A 276 9.81 -33.58 -13.24
C TYR A 276 9.51 -34.93 -12.61
N THR A 277 8.51 -35.60 -13.11
CA THR A 277 8.15 -36.97 -12.73
C THR A 277 8.86 -37.95 -13.64
N LEU A 278 9.69 -38.83 -13.06
CA LEU A 278 10.43 -39.83 -13.78
C LEU A 278 9.50 -40.81 -14.49
N PRO A 279 9.82 -41.22 -15.73
CA PRO A 279 9.03 -42.22 -16.46
C PRO A 279 9.11 -43.60 -15.81
N LYS A 280 8.05 -44.40 -15.97
CA LYS A 280 7.95 -45.74 -15.39
C LYS A 280 9.13 -46.65 -15.77
N THR A 281 9.70 -46.49 -16.97
CA THR A 281 10.87 -47.25 -17.42
C THR A 281 12.10 -47.07 -16.51
N ILE A 282 12.15 -45.97 -15.74
CA ILE A 282 13.22 -45.71 -14.75
C ILE A 282 12.75 -46.17 -13.37
N THR A 283 11.53 -45.77 -12.96
CA THR A 283 11.04 -46.04 -11.61
C THR A 283 10.83 -47.51 -11.32
N ASP A 284 10.43 -48.32 -12.31
CA ASP A 284 10.28 -49.78 -12.19
C ASP A 284 11.65 -50.47 -11.89
N LYS A 285 12.76 -49.97 -12.45
CA LYS A 285 14.10 -50.52 -12.19
C LYS A 285 14.57 -50.30 -10.74
N ILE A 286 14.11 -49.24 -10.11
CA ILE A 286 14.44 -48.90 -8.73
C ILE A 286 13.31 -49.24 -7.75
N LYS A 287 12.28 -49.98 -8.23
CA LYS A 287 11.09 -50.44 -7.45
C LYS A 287 10.31 -49.32 -6.80
N PHE A 288 10.21 -48.16 -7.44
CA PHE A 288 9.34 -47.09 -7.03
C PHE A 288 8.08 -47.04 -7.90
N GLN A 289 6.95 -46.76 -7.30
CA GLN A 289 5.70 -46.53 -8.03
C GLN A 289 5.71 -45.18 -8.74
N ARG A 290 6.27 -44.17 -8.08
CA ARG A 290 6.43 -42.83 -8.63
C ARG A 290 7.61 -42.11 -7.96
N ALA A 291 8.36 -41.36 -8.75
CA ALA A 291 9.40 -40.46 -8.25
C ALA A 291 9.30 -39.12 -8.99
N ARG A 292 9.14 -38.04 -8.25
CA ARG A 292 9.10 -36.66 -8.77
C ARG A 292 10.18 -35.83 -8.07
N LEU A 293 11.04 -35.20 -8.85
CA LEU A 293 12.03 -34.23 -8.39
C LEU A 293 11.47 -32.84 -8.66
N PHE A 294 11.71 -31.88 -7.76
CA PHE A 294 11.27 -30.51 -7.96
C PHE A 294 12.19 -29.49 -7.34
N ILE A 295 12.17 -28.28 -7.89
CA ILE A 295 12.71 -27.07 -7.31
C ILE A 295 11.56 -26.11 -7.03
N ASN A 296 11.65 -25.36 -5.93
CA ASN A 296 10.73 -24.27 -5.62
C ASN A 296 11.51 -23.02 -5.24
N VAL A 297 10.92 -21.88 -5.58
CA VAL A 297 11.45 -20.56 -5.21
C VAL A 297 10.32 -19.74 -4.64
N GLU A 298 10.57 -19.15 -3.47
CA GLU A 298 9.63 -18.21 -2.85
C GLU A 298 10.16 -16.79 -2.98
N ASN A 299 9.25 -15.83 -3.19
CA ASN A 299 9.55 -14.41 -3.35
C ASN A 299 10.63 -14.14 -4.41
N LEU A 300 10.49 -14.77 -5.59
CA LEU A 300 11.49 -14.74 -6.66
C LEU A 300 11.80 -13.31 -7.11
N ALA A 301 10.76 -12.50 -7.37
CA ALA A 301 10.93 -11.13 -7.83
C ALA A 301 9.74 -10.27 -7.38
N THR A 302 10.01 -8.99 -7.11
CA THR A 302 9.01 -7.97 -6.79
C THR A 302 9.14 -6.82 -7.77
N PHE A 303 8.03 -6.38 -8.33
CA PHE A 303 7.93 -5.22 -9.23
C PHE A 303 7.14 -4.14 -8.50
N THR A 304 7.78 -3.03 -8.21
CA THR A 304 7.23 -1.88 -7.50
C THR A 304 8.01 -0.62 -7.84
N SER A 305 7.44 0.55 -7.60
CA SER A 305 8.13 1.84 -7.70
C SER A 305 8.68 2.34 -6.35
N LEU A 306 8.48 1.57 -5.27
CA LEU A 306 9.10 1.90 -3.98
C LEU A 306 10.62 1.73 -4.04
N PRO A 307 11.37 2.48 -3.23
CA PRO A 307 12.79 2.24 -3.05
C PRO A 307 13.11 0.79 -2.63
N ASP A 308 14.20 0.22 -3.13
CA ASP A 308 14.59 -1.19 -2.93
C ASP A 308 14.68 -1.63 -1.45
N ILE A 309 14.90 -0.68 -0.55
CA ILE A 309 14.96 -0.94 0.90
C ILE A 309 13.59 -1.12 1.55
N ILE A 310 12.50 -0.87 0.81
CA ILE A 310 11.13 -0.90 1.32
C ILE A 310 10.35 -2.03 0.65
N ASP A 311 9.89 -2.97 1.44
CA ASP A 311 9.04 -4.06 0.94
C ASP A 311 7.57 -3.60 0.89
N PRO A 312 6.91 -3.60 -0.29
CA PRO A 312 5.54 -3.10 -0.46
C PRO A 312 4.48 -3.97 0.24
N GLU A 313 4.78 -5.23 0.54
CA GLU A 313 3.82 -6.15 1.17
C GLU A 313 3.72 -5.91 2.69
N ILE A 314 4.84 -5.56 3.33
CA ILE A 314 4.94 -5.37 4.77
C ILE A 314 5.31 -3.94 5.14
N ILE A 315 4.80 -2.97 4.38
CA ILE A 315 5.10 -1.55 4.58
C ILE A 315 4.70 -1.07 5.98
N SER A 316 5.57 -0.32 6.63
CA SER A 316 5.39 0.23 7.97
C SER A 316 5.63 1.74 7.94
N PRO A 317 4.94 2.55 8.78
CA PRO A 317 5.09 4.01 8.79
C PRO A 317 6.51 4.52 9.01
N ASP A 318 7.30 3.80 9.78
CA ASP A 318 8.70 4.13 10.07
C ASP A 318 9.69 3.34 9.20
N ALA A 319 9.19 2.48 8.29
CA ALA A 319 9.93 1.57 7.42
C ALA A 319 10.85 0.56 8.15
N LYS A 320 10.67 0.38 9.47
CA LYS A 320 11.39 -0.64 10.27
C LYS A 320 10.74 -1.99 10.08
N ILE A 321 11.18 -2.72 9.07
CA ILE A 321 10.63 -4.02 8.70
C ILE A 321 11.75 -5.07 8.60
N TYR A 322 11.40 -6.32 8.84
CA TYR A 322 12.26 -7.44 8.51
C TYR A 322 11.98 -7.85 7.06
N PRO A 323 12.92 -7.70 6.10
CA PRO A 323 12.65 -7.92 4.69
C PRO A 323 12.29 -9.38 4.42
N LEU A 324 11.34 -9.60 3.52
CA LEU A 324 10.99 -10.93 3.03
C LEU A 324 12.18 -11.54 2.29
N ARG A 325 12.50 -12.78 2.64
CA ARG A 325 13.63 -13.48 2.04
C ARG A 325 13.21 -14.20 0.75
N ARG A 326 14.11 -14.24 -0.21
CA ARG A 326 14.03 -15.18 -1.32
C ARG A 326 14.54 -16.54 -0.85
N THR A 327 13.69 -17.57 -0.95
CA THR A 327 14.01 -18.92 -0.51
C THR A 327 14.07 -19.87 -1.70
N TRP A 328 15.10 -20.69 -1.77
CA TRP A 328 15.25 -21.74 -2.77
C TRP A 328 15.17 -23.09 -2.08
N GLY A 329 14.41 -23.99 -2.64
CA GLY A 329 14.27 -25.36 -2.15
C GLY A 329 14.41 -26.37 -3.29
N VAL A 330 14.96 -27.52 -2.98
CA VAL A 330 14.93 -28.71 -3.83
C VAL A 330 14.33 -29.87 -3.06
N GLY A 331 13.55 -30.70 -3.72
CA GLY A 331 12.88 -31.82 -3.07
C GLY A 331 12.59 -32.98 -4.00
N ALA A 332 12.26 -34.11 -3.38
CA ALA A 332 11.84 -35.32 -4.08
C ALA A 332 10.59 -35.89 -3.40
N ASN A 333 9.59 -36.25 -4.19
CA ASN A 333 8.44 -37.03 -3.76
C ASN A 333 8.56 -38.45 -4.31
N ILE A 334 8.65 -39.43 -3.41
CA ILE A 334 8.83 -40.85 -3.78
C ILE A 334 7.64 -41.64 -3.20
N THR A 335 7.03 -42.45 -4.06
CA THR A 335 6.01 -43.42 -3.69
C THR A 335 6.56 -44.81 -3.95
N PHE A 336 6.51 -45.67 -2.95
CA PHE A 336 6.98 -47.09 -2.99
C PHE A 336 5.91 -48.03 -3.40
#